data_c068a2ec9c6a1f60b6db9065a1780cba
#
_entry.id   c068a2ec9c6a1f60b6db9065a1780cba
#
_cell.length_a   1.000
_cell.length_b   1.000
_cell.length_c   1.000
_cell.angle_alpha   90.00
_cell.angle_beta   90.00
_cell.angle_gamma   90.00
#
_symmetry.space_group_name_H-M   'P 1'
#
loop_
_entity.id
_entity.type
_entity.pdbx_description
1 polymer ?
#
loop_
_entity_poly.entity_id
_entity_poly.type
_entity_poly.pdbx_seq_one_letter_code
_entity_poly.pdbx_strand_id
1 'polypeptide(L)'
;AGAALAAGGLRKTGAAAAALGLFSLFFFRDPDRTCDAPDDAVCSPADGRVIRIGPSPPELTERGLPQSVSIFMSVFDVHVNRAVIDGRLVEYGYTPGRKISAFKDKASSDNEQNLSVWEGPAGRVALKQIAGLIARRIVFDHAPGDEVSRGDRIGLIRYGSRLDVFLPETAVILTRNGDTVRAGETPIARLRARDA
;
A
#
# COMPACT_ATOMS: atom_id res chain seq x y z
N ALA A 1 -4.81 17.37 50.12
CA ALA A 1 -5.63 17.29 48.89
C ALA A 1 -4.84 17.49 47.59
N GLY A 2 -3.89 18.47 47.51
CA GLY A 2 -3.13 18.79 46.32
C GLY A 2 -2.17 17.67 45.85
N ALA A 3 -1.48 16.98 46.77
CA ALA A 3 -0.53 15.90 46.44
C ALA A 3 -1.24 14.66 45.85
N ALA A 4 -2.44 14.33 46.30
CA ALA A 4 -3.24 13.21 45.76
C ALA A 4 -3.78 13.48 44.34
N LEU A 5 -4.17 14.74 44.05
CA LEU A 5 -4.56 15.19 42.72
C LEU A 5 -3.38 15.19 41.74
N ALA A 6 -2.19 15.61 42.16
CA ALA A 6 -0.97 15.57 41.36
C ALA A 6 -0.54 14.12 41.05
N ALA A 7 -0.56 13.23 42.03
CA ALA A 7 -0.26 11.81 41.84
C ALA A 7 -1.28 11.10 40.90
N GLY A 8 -2.56 11.45 40.97
CA GLY A 8 -3.60 10.95 40.08
C GLY A 8 -3.41 11.45 38.63
N GLY A 9 -2.97 12.70 38.44
CA GLY A 9 -2.63 13.26 37.14
C GLY A 9 -1.44 12.56 36.49
N LEU A 10 -0.36 12.35 37.24
CA LEU A 10 0.84 11.65 36.77
C LEU A 10 0.56 10.19 36.37
N ARG A 11 -0.32 9.49 37.08
CA ARG A 11 -0.72 8.13 36.73
C ARG A 11 -1.52 8.08 35.43
N LYS A 12 -2.44 9.03 35.20
CA LYS A 12 -3.23 9.11 33.97
C LYS A 12 -2.36 9.45 32.75
N THR A 13 -1.44 10.40 32.89
CA THR A 13 -0.50 10.74 31.80
C THR A 13 0.45 9.60 31.50
N GLY A 14 0.95 8.88 32.50
CA GLY A 14 1.76 7.67 32.32
C GLY A 14 1.01 6.56 31.62
N ALA A 15 -0.24 6.30 31.99
CA ALA A 15 -1.08 5.31 31.31
C ALA A 15 -1.37 5.69 29.85
N ALA A 16 -1.66 6.96 29.57
CA ALA A 16 -1.88 7.44 28.22
C ALA A 16 -0.61 7.32 27.35
N ALA A 17 0.54 7.66 27.89
CA ALA A 17 1.83 7.51 27.21
C ALA A 17 2.15 6.03 26.92
N ALA A 18 1.90 5.13 27.87
CA ALA A 18 2.07 3.69 27.67
C ALA A 18 1.12 3.14 26.59
N ALA A 19 -0.15 3.54 26.60
CA ALA A 19 -1.11 3.15 25.58
C ALA A 19 -0.69 3.63 24.18
N LEU A 20 -0.20 4.86 24.05
CA LEU A 20 0.31 5.39 22.78
C LEU A 20 1.57 4.64 22.31
N GLY A 21 2.47 4.30 23.24
CA GLY A 21 3.66 3.49 22.95
C GLY A 21 3.28 2.09 22.44
N LEU A 22 2.35 1.39 23.12
CA LEU A 22 1.85 0.09 22.69
C LEU A 22 1.14 0.18 21.32
N PHE A 23 0.32 1.21 21.10
CA PHE A 23 -0.30 1.45 19.80
C PHE A 23 0.74 1.67 18.71
N SER A 24 1.82 2.40 19.00
CA SER A 24 2.91 2.62 18.04
C SER A 24 3.62 1.31 17.68
N LEU A 25 3.93 0.47 18.66
CA LEU A 25 4.52 -0.85 18.42
C LEU A 25 3.58 -1.74 17.58
N PHE A 26 2.29 -1.72 17.89
CA PHE A 26 1.28 -2.45 17.11
C PHE A 26 1.17 -1.91 15.68
N PHE A 27 1.15 -0.59 15.51
CA PHE A 27 1.02 0.06 14.20
C PHE A 27 2.21 -0.25 13.28
N PHE A 28 3.43 -0.21 13.80
CA PHE A 28 4.66 -0.48 13.04
C PHE A 28 5.06 -1.96 13.02
N ARG A 29 4.15 -2.87 13.38
CA ARG A 29 4.43 -4.30 13.28
C ARG A 29 4.70 -4.70 11.83
N ASP A 30 5.61 -5.62 11.64
CA ASP A 30 6.02 -6.12 10.33
C ASP A 30 6.15 -7.65 10.39
N PRO A 31 5.04 -8.37 10.24
CA PRO A 31 5.07 -9.83 10.24
C PRO A 31 5.76 -10.37 8.98
N ASP A 32 6.42 -11.50 9.11
CA ASP A 32 6.94 -12.22 7.95
C ASP A 32 5.77 -12.73 7.09
N ARG A 33 5.94 -12.65 5.78
CA ARG A 33 4.91 -12.96 4.78
C ARG A 33 5.51 -13.72 3.62
N THR A 34 4.76 -14.69 3.12
CA THR A 34 5.12 -15.49 1.95
C THR A 34 3.92 -15.55 1.00
N CYS A 35 4.16 -15.33 -0.27
CA CYS A 35 3.13 -15.45 -1.30
C CYS A 35 3.25 -16.83 -1.97
N ASP A 36 2.46 -17.81 -1.48
CA ASP A 36 2.38 -19.16 -2.03
C ASP A 36 1.44 -19.21 -3.25
N ALA A 37 1.70 -18.36 -4.26
CA ALA A 37 0.91 -18.28 -5.47
C ALA A 37 1.80 -18.51 -6.70
N PRO A 38 1.24 -18.92 -7.85
CA PRO A 38 1.99 -19.09 -9.09
C PRO A 38 2.78 -17.83 -9.49
N ASP A 39 3.82 -17.99 -10.29
CA ASP A 39 4.75 -16.91 -10.67
C ASP A 39 4.07 -15.78 -11.45
N ASP A 40 2.96 -16.07 -12.12
CA ASP A 40 2.12 -15.06 -12.81
C ASP A 40 1.16 -14.29 -11.88
N ALA A 41 1.13 -14.63 -10.59
CA ALA A 41 0.26 -13.94 -9.64
C ALA A 41 0.81 -12.57 -9.23
N VAL A 42 -0.09 -11.59 -9.16
CA VAL A 42 0.13 -10.29 -8.55
C VAL A 42 -0.41 -10.36 -7.13
N CYS A 43 0.47 -10.34 -6.12
CA CYS A 43 0.08 -10.34 -4.72
C CYS A 43 -0.29 -8.93 -4.24
N SER A 44 -1.14 -8.85 -3.21
CA SER A 44 -1.50 -7.56 -2.61
C SER A 44 -0.26 -6.83 -2.09
N PRO A 45 -0.09 -5.54 -2.40
CA PRO A 45 1.00 -4.74 -1.84
C PRO A 45 0.73 -4.24 -0.42
N ALA A 46 -0.49 -4.39 0.08
CA ALA A 46 -0.94 -3.81 1.33
C ALA A 46 -1.93 -4.72 2.06
N ASP A 47 -1.95 -4.64 3.40
CA ASP A 47 -3.08 -5.12 4.20
C ASP A 47 -4.22 -4.11 4.07
N GLY A 48 -5.45 -4.59 4.02
CA GLY A 48 -6.60 -3.70 4.00
C GLY A 48 -7.81 -4.25 3.25
N ARG A 49 -8.66 -3.34 2.81
CA ARG A 49 -9.89 -3.67 2.09
C ARG A 49 -9.84 -3.14 0.66
N VAL A 50 -10.21 -3.97 -0.29
CA VAL A 50 -10.43 -3.55 -1.69
C VAL A 50 -11.64 -2.62 -1.72
N ILE A 51 -11.43 -1.36 -2.08
CA ILE A 51 -12.50 -0.34 -2.10
C ILE A 51 -12.96 0.00 -3.51
N ARG A 52 -12.13 -0.32 -4.52
CA ARG A 52 -12.46 -0.05 -5.91
C ARG A 52 -11.72 -1.01 -6.85
N ILE A 53 -12.43 -1.47 -7.86
CA ILE A 53 -11.90 -2.13 -9.05
C ILE A 53 -12.49 -1.42 -10.25
N GLY A 54 -11.67 -1.01 -11.22
CA GLY A 54 -12.17 -0.25 -12.37
C GLY A 54 -11.06 0.23 -13.30
N PRO A 55 -11.38 1.17 -14.19
CA PRO A 55 -10.41 1.73 -15.11
C PRO A 55 -9.34 2.53 -14.39
N SER A 56 -8.12 2.49 -14.94
CA SER A 56 -7.01 3.35 -14.54
C SER A 56 -7.20 4.79 -15.03
N PRO A 57 -6.51 5.77 -14.44
CA PRO A 57 -6.39 7.10 -14.99
C PRO A 57 -5.80 7.07 -16.42
N PRO A 58 -6.12 8.09 -17.26
CA PRO A 58 -5.69 8.13 -18.66
C PRO A 58 -4.17 7.95 -18.84
N GLU A 59 -3.38 8.60 -18.00
CA GLU A 59 -1.91 8.53 -18.05
C GLU A 59 -1.35 7.12 -17.83
N LEU A 60 -2.04 6.26 -17.08
CA LEU A 60 -1.64 4.86 -16.88
C LEU A 60 -2.24 3.94 -17.94
N THR A 61 -3.42 4.27 -18.45
CA THR A 61 -4.03 3.58 -19.58
C THR A 61 -3.16 3.71 -20.84
N GLU A 62 -2.64 4.90 -21.13
CA GLU A 62 -1.71 5.16 -22.23
C GLU A 62 -0.38 4.38 -22.08
N ARG A 63 0.01 4.05 -20.85
CA ARG A 63 1.17 3.19 -20.55
C ARG A 63 0.87 1.69 -20.63
N GLY A 64 -0.32 1.29 -21.09
CA GLY A 64 -0.75 -0.11 -21.22
C GLY A 64 -1.23 -0.75 -19.92
N LEU A 65 -1.63 0.06 -18.92
CA LEU A 65 -2.14 -0.37 -17.62
C LEU A 65 -3.57 0.13 -17.36
N PRO A 66 -4.58 -0.32 -18.16
CA PRO A 66 -5.93 0.22 -18.12
C PRO A 66 -6.79 -0.24 -16.95
N GLN A 67 -6.35 -1.21 -16.17
CA GLN A 67 -7.10 -1.75 -15.04
C GLN A 67 -6.50 -1.31 -13.70
N SER A 68 -7.33 -1.07 -12.69
CA SER A 68 -6.88 -0.70 -11.35
C SER A 68 -7.60 -1.44 -10.24
N VAL A 69 -6.86 -1.74 -9.17
CA VAL A 69 -7.37 -2.25 -7.89
C VAL A 69 -6.89 -1.30 -6.80
N SER A 70 -7.82 -0.73 -6.03
CA SER A 70 -7.53 0.20 -4.94
C SER A 70 -7.76 -0.46 -3.59
N ILE A 71 -6.76 -0.39 -2.70
CA ILE A 71 -6.77 -1.01 -1.38
C ILE A 71 -6.65 0.09 -0.33
N PHE A 72 -7.63 0.18 0.56
CA PHE A 72 -7.63 1.10 1.69
C PHE A 72 -7.05 0.42 2.93
N MET A 73 -6.11 1.08 3.57
CA MET A 73 -5.44 0.64 4.79
C MET A 73 -5.96 1.46 5.97
N SER A 74 -6.64 0.81 6.90
CA SER A 74 -7.06 1.43 8.17
C SER A 74 -5.87 1.52 9.13
N VAL A 75 -5.98 2.33 10.19
CA VAL A 75 -4.91 2.44 11.22
C VAL A 75 -4.65 1.15 11.99
N PHE A 76 -5.49 0.13 11.84
CA PHE A 76 -5.34 -1.19 12.47
C PHE A 76 -4.64 -2.22 11.57
N ASP A 77 -4.48 -1.90 10.28
CA ASP A 77 -3.81 -2.77 9.31
C ASP A 77 -2.28 -2.67 9.42
N VAL A 78 -1.56 -3.62 8.82
CA VAL A 78 -0.10 -3.53 8.67
C VAL A 78 0.20 -2.50 7.57
N HIS A 79 1.09 -1.56 7.86
CA HIS A 79 1.38 -0.44 6.95
C HIS A 79 2.66 -0.62 6.13
N VAL A 80 3.36 -1.73 6.28
CA VAL A 80 4.47 -2.11 5.41
C VAL A 80 3.90 -2.53 4.05
N ASN A 81 4.39 -1.91 2.99
CA ASN A 81 4.02 -2.22 1.63
C ASN A 81 5.03 -3.18 1.00
N ARG A 82 4.53 -4.06 0.15
CA ARG A 82 5.31 -5.16 -0.42
C ARG A 82 5.24 -5.21 -1.93
N ALA A 83 6.32 -5.72 -2.54
CA ALA A 83 6.40 -5.98 -3.98
C ALA A 83 5.30 -6.96 -4.41
N VAL A 84 4.65 -6.65 -5.51
CA VAL A 84 3.50 -7.42 -6.03
C VAL A 84 3.87 -8.53 -6.98
N ILE A 85 5.04 -8.42 -7.62
CA ILE A 85 5.65 -9.37 -8.56
C ILE A 85 7.16 -9.44 -8.32
N ASP A 86 7.80 -10.49 -8.80
CA ASP A 86 9.23 -10.49 -9.02
C ASP A 86 9.56 -9.53 -10.15
N GLY A 87 10.56 -8.68 -9.98
CA GLY A 87 10.91 -7.73 -11.02
C GLY A 87 11.82 -6.61 -10.58
N ARG A 88 12.02 -5.67 -11.50
CA ARG A 88 12.88 -4.51 -11.33
C ARG A 88 12.07 -3.23 -11.37
N LEU A 89 12.42 -2.28 -10.50
CA LEU A 89 11.88 -0.93 -10.55
C LEU A 89 12.43 -0.19 -11.77
N VAL A 90 11.55 0.18 -12.69
CA VAL A 90 11.95 0.87 -13.94
C VAL A 90 11.65 2.36 -13.91
N GLU A 91 10.69 2.79 -13.11
CA GLU A 91 10.34 4.20 -12.97
C GLU A 91 9.88 4.49 -11.54
N TYR A 92 10.27 5.64 -11.02
CA TYR A 92 9.81 6.17 -9.74
C TYR A 92 9.55 7.66 -9.86
N GLY A 93 8.39 8.10 -9.36
CA GLY A 93 8.02 9.51 -9.31
C GLY A 93 7.33 9.85 -7.99
N TYR A 94 7.78 10.91 -7.33
CA TYR A 94 7.16 11.45 -6.11
C TYR A 94 6.44 12.75 -6.42
N THR A 95 5.21 12.87 -5.93
CA THR A 95 4.40 14.10 -6.06
C THR A 95 3.99 14.57 -4.67
N PRO A 96 4.45 15.76 -4.23
CA PRO A 96 3.94 16.38 -3.01
C PRO A 96 2.47 16.75 -3.19
N GLY A 97 1.68 16.64 -2.13
CA GLY A 97 0.24 16.87 -2.26
C GLY A 97 -0.44 17.37 -1.00
N ARG A 98 -1.77 17.49 -1.09
CA ARG A 98 -2.66 17.86 0.01
C ARG A 98 -2.89 16.68 0.96
N LYS A 99 -3.61 16.92 2.06
CA LYS A 99 -3.92 15.94 3.08
C LYS A 99 -5.44 15.77 3.19
N ILE A 100 -6.02 15.01 2.26
CA ILE A 100 -7.43 14.63 2.29
C ILE A 100 -7.57 13.15 2.68
N SER A 101 -8.76 12.75 3.14
CA SER A 101 -9.01 11.34 3.47
C SER A 101 -8.72 10.43 2.27
N ALA A 102 -7.84 9.44 2.44
CA ALA A 102 -7.44 8.51 1.40
C ALA A 102 -8.60 7.64 0.86
N PHE A 103 -9.71 7.59 1.59
CA PHE A 103 -10.93 6.90 1.15
C PHE A 103 -11.65 7.61 0.00
N LYS A 104 -11.42 8.93 -0.20
CA LYS A 104 -12.07 9.70 -1.26
C LYS A 104 -11.34 9.53 -2.59
N ASP A 105 -12.09 9.49 -3.70
CA ASP A 105 -11.53 9.36 -5.06
C ASP A 105 -10.52 10.48 -5.39
N LYS A 106 -10.80 11.72 -4.97
CA LYS A 106 -9.91 12.87 -5.13
C LYS A 106 -8.55 12.73 -4.41
N ALA A 107 -8.41 11.78 -3.46
CA ALA A 107 -7.14 11.57 -2.79
C ALA A 107 -6.05 11.08 -3.74
N SER A 108 -6.41 10.34 -4.79
CA SER A 108 -5.45 9.83 -5.78
C SER A 108 -4.89 10.90 -6.73
N SER A 109 -5.48 12.11 -6.76
CA SER A 109 -4.97 13.26 -7.52
C SER A 109 -4.34 14.33 -6.63
N ASP A 110 -4.86 14.53 -5.42
CA ASP A 110 -4.57 15.72 -4.62
C ASP A 110 -3.61 15.46 -3.45
N ASN A 111 -3.51 14.21 -2.96
CA ASN A 111 -2.66 13.87 -1.81
C ASN A 111 -1.20 13.63 -2.20
N GLU A 112 -0.32 13.73 -1.19
CA GLU A 112 1.05 13.23 -1.29
C GLU A 112 1.03 11.79 -1.78
N GLN A 113 1.77 11.51 -2.85
CA GLN A 113 1.77 10.22 -3.50
C GLN A 113 3.12 9.91 -4.14
N ASN A 114 3.41 8.64 -4.33
CA ASN A 114 4.42 8.20 -5.26
C ASN A 114 3.85 7.20 -6.26
N LEU A 115 4.46 7.15 -7.43
CA LEU A 115 4.22 6.15 -8.46
C LEU A 115 5.51 5.36 -8.66
N SER A 116 5.42 4.04 -8.60
CA SER A 116 6.51 3.14 -8.95
C SER A 116 6.04 2.17 -10.03
N VAL A 117 6.85 1.97 -11.06
CA VAL A 117 6.57 1.03 -12.16
C VAL A 117 7.58 -0.10 -12.12
N TRP A 118 7.07 -1.31 -12.13
CA TRP A 118 7.82 -2.55 -11.98
C TRP A 118 7.68 -3.42 -13.21
N GLU A 119 8.77 -3.98 -13.67
CA GLU A 119 8.81 -4.93 -14.77
C GLU A 119 9.48 -6.23 -14.34
N GLY A 120 8.84 -7.34 -14.66
CA GLY A 120 9.35 -8.68 -14.37
C GLY A 120 8.96 -9.69 -15.44
N PRO A 121 9.34 -10.95 -15.27
CA PRO A 121 9.01 -12.02 -16.21
C PRO A 121 7.50 -12.17 -16.46
N ALA A 122 6.69 -11.93 -15.45
CA ALA A 122 5.24 -12.00 -15.55
C ALA A 122 4.61 -10.81 -16.29
N GLY A 123 5.30 -9.68 -16.41
CA GLY A 123 4.82 -8.47 -17.09
C GLY A 123 5.12 -7.18 -16.33
N ARG A 124 4.41 -6.11 -16.71
CA ARG A 124 4.55 -4.76 -16.13
C ARG A 124 3.36 -4.44 -15.24
N VAL A 125 3.63 -3.86 -14.08
CA VAL A 125 2.63 -3.33 -13.14
C VAL A 125 3.08 -1.98 -12.61
N ALA A 126 2.13 -1.14 -12.15
CA ALA A 126 2.47 0.07 -11.42
C ALA A 126 1.75 0.10 -10.07
N LEU A 127 2.41 0.72 -9.10
CA LEU A 127 1.88 0.95 -7.75
C LEU A 127 1.85 2.45 -7.49
N LYS A 128 0.75 2.93 -6.92
CA LYS A 128 0.64 4.29 -6.43
C LYS A 128 0.34 4.25 -4.94
N GLN A 129 1.31 4.67 -4.12
CA GLN A 129 1.13 4.87 -2.69
C GLN A 129 0.55 6.26 -2.46
N ILE A 130 -0.53 6.36 -1.71
CA ILE A 130 -1.28 7.61 -1.49
C ILE A 130 -1.43 7.82 0.01
N ALA A 131 -0.85 8.92 0.51
CA ALA A 131 -0.96 9.30 1.90
C ALA A 131 -2.37 9.78 2.24
N GLY A 132 -2.89 9.41 3.41
CA GLY A 132 -4.19 9.86 3.90
C GLY A 132 -4.12 11.15 4.73
N LEU A 133 -5.24 11.51 5.37
CA LEU A 133 -5.40 12.73 6.16
C LEU A 133 -4.40 12.83 7.34
N ILE A 134 -4.11 11.70 8.00
CA ILE A 134 -3.22 11.61 9.17
C ILE A 134 -1.81 11.27 8.71
N ALA A 135 -1.67 10.59 7.56
CA ALA A 135 -0.40 10.22 6.98
C ALA A 135 0.41 11.47 6.64
N ARG A 136 1.64 11.49 7.07
CA ARG A 136 2.54 12.63 6.85
C ARG A 136 3.75 12.27 6.01
N ARG A 137 3.95 10.99 5.69
CA ARG A 137 5.13 10.56 4.96
C ARG A 137 4.92 9.17 4.35
N ILE A 138 5.24 9.08 3.07
CA ILE A 138 5.52 7.84 2.38
C ILE A 138 7.02 7.58 2.51
N VAL A 139 7.37 6.39 2.99
CA VAL A 139 8.77 5.90 2.99
C VAL A 139 8.85 4.91 1.85
N PHE A 140 9.84 5.09 0.99
CA PHE A 140 10.11 4.23 -0.15
C PHE A 140 11.62 4.16 -0.33
N ASP A 141 12.18 2.95 -0.25
CA ASP A 141 13.62 2.74 -0.08
C ASP A 141 14.27 2.09 -1.31
N HIS A 142 13.65 2.27 -2.49
CA HIS A 142 14.16 1.72 -3.76
C HIS A 142 14.40 2.82 -4.79
N ALA A 143 15.36 2.56 -5.68
CA ALA A 143 15.69 3.39 -6.82
C ALA A 143 15.48 2.63 -8.15
N PRO A 144 15.25 3.35 -9.28
CA PRO A 144 15.20 2.70 -10.58
C PRO A 144 16.45 1.86 -10.85
N GLY A 145 16.25 0.60 -11.21
CA GLY A 145 17.29 -0.40 -11.37
C GLY A 145 17.30 -1.48 -10.28
N ASP A 146 16.73 -1.20 -9.10
CA ASP A 146 16.67 -2.19 -8.02
C ASP A 146 15.74 -3.37 -8.38
N GLU A 147 16.18 -4.56 -8.02
CA GLU A 147 15.41 -5.80 -8.16
C GLU A 147 14.76 -6.19 -6.84
N VAL A 148 13.56 -6.74 -6.92
CA VAL A 148 12.81 -7.26 -5.78
C VAL A 148 12.21 -8.61 -6.09
N SER A 149 12.05 -9.43 -5.06
CA SER A 149 11.20 -10.61 -5.09
C SER A 149 9.79 -10.25 -4.63
N ARG A 150 8.81 -10.93 -5.16
CA ARG A 150 7.41 -10.79 -4.76
C ARG A 150 7.27 -11.01 -3.25
N GLY A 151 6.65 -10.04 -2.55
CA GLY A 151 6.53 -10.05 -1.10
C GLY A 151 7.62 -9.29 -0.36
N ASP A 152 8.72 -8.87 -1.02
CA ASP A 152 9.74 -8.02 -0.42
C ASP A 152 9.16 -6.68 0.03
N ARG A 153 9.75 -6.10 1.07
CA ARG A 153 9.37 -4.79 1.61
C ARG A 153 9.79 -3.69 0.65
N ILE A 154 8.86 -2.87 0.19
CA ILE A 154 9.15 -1.74 -0.71
C ILE A 154 8.97 -0.38 -0.05
N GLY A 155 8.49 -0.35 1.17
CA GLY A 155 8.28 0.89 1.91
C GLY A 155 7.13 0.81 2.89
N LEU A 156 6.68 1.96 3.39
CA LEU A 156 5.52 2.06 4.27
C LEU A 156 4.85 3.44 4.15
N ILE A 157 3.56 3.50 4.50
CA ILE A 157 2.82 4.76 4.59
C ILE A 157 2.32 4.94 6.02
N ARG A 158 2.56 6.11 6.62
CA ARG A 158 2.19 6.35 8.03
C ARG A 158 0.72 6.78 8.15
N TYR A 159 -0.07 6.08 8.99
CA TYR A 159 -1.42 6.44 9.48
C TYR A 159 -2.51 6.65 8.42
N GLY A 160 -3.17 5.56 8.03
CA GLY A 160 -4.34 5.57 7.16
C GLY A 160 -4.01 6.01 5.73
N SER A 161 -4.09 5.09 4.80
CA SER A 161 -3.55 5.29 3.46
C SER A 161 -4.32 4.46 2.44
N ARG A 162 -3.99 4.67 1.19
CA ARG A 162 -4.52 3.90 0.06
C ARG A 162 -3.35 3.50 -0.83
N LEU A 163 -3.45 2.33 -1.40
CA LEU A 163 -2.52 1.86 -2.41
C LEU A 163 -3.31 1.40 -3.64
N ASP A 164 -2.98 1.96 -4.80
CA ASP A 164 -3.57 1.59 -6.08
C ASP A 164 -2.58 0.73 -6.86
N VAL A 165 -3.06 -0.40 -7.37
CA VAL A 165 -2.33 -1.31 -8.25
C VAL A 165 -2.89 -1.15 -9.66
N PHE A 166 -2.02 -0.90 -10.64
CA PHE A 166 -2.39 -0.74 -12.03
C PHE A 166 -1.86 -1.91 -12.84
N LEU A 167 -2.73 -2.47 -13.65
CA LEU A 167 -2.54 -3.75 -14.30
C LEU A 167 -2.77 -3.65 -15.81
N PRO A 168 -2.09 -4.48 -16.62
CA PRO A 168 -2.33 -4.57 -18.05
C PRO A 168 -3.72 -5.13 -18.35
N GLU A 169 -4.22 -4.89 -19.56
CA GLU A 169 -5.53 -5.37 -20.01
C GLU A 169 -5.67 -6.90 -19.94
N THR A 170 -4.57 -7.61 -20.15
CA THR A 170 -4.53 -9.08 -20.10
C THR A 170 -4.61 -9.65 -18.68
N ALA A 171 -4.51 -8.82 -17.65
CA ALA A 171 -4.58 -9.28 -16.27
C ALA A 171 -6.00 -9.73 -15.90
N VAL A 172 -6.08 -10.86 -15.20
CA VAL A 172 -7.33 -11.38 -14.63
C VAL A 172 -7.38 -10.99 -13.16
N ILE A 173 -8.32 -10.11 -12.79
CA ILE A 173 -8.53 -9.71 -11.40
C ILE A 173 -9.21 -10.84 -10.64
N LEU A 174 -8.67 -11.20 -9.48
CA LEU A 174 -9.13 -12.31 -8.63
C LEU A 174 -9.93 -11.85 -7.41
N THR A 175 -9.88 -10.56 -7.07
CA THR A 175 -10.57 -9.98 -5.91
C THR A 175 -11.85 -9.25 -6.32
N ARG A 176 -12.67 -8.90 -5.33
CA ARG A 176 -13.91 -8.13 -5.47
C ARG A 176 -13.89 -6.92 -4.52
N ASN A 177 -14.71 -5.92 -4.82
CA ASN A 177 -14.93 -4.81 -3.89
C ASN A 177 -15.44 -5.35 -2.54
N GLY A 178 -14.81 -4.90 -1.45
CA GLY A 178 -15.11 -5.32 -0.09
C GLY A 178 -14.25 -6.45 0.43
N ASP A 179 -13.48 -7.14 -0.41
CA ASP A 179 -12.57 -8.20 0.04
C ASP A 179 -11.47 -7.64 0.95
N THR A 180 -11.13 -8.43 1.99
CA THR A 180 -9.97 -8.15 2.83
C THR A 180 -8.75 -8.86 2.24
N VAL A 181 -7.66 -8.14 2.08
CA VAL A 181 -6.41 -8.63 1.50
C VAL A 181 -5.23 -8.40 2.44
N ARG A 182 -4.18 -9.20 2.29
CA ARG A 182 -2.95 -9.14 3.08
C ARG A 182 -1.75 -8.96 2.17
N ALA A 183 -0.90 -7.99 2.52
CA ALA A 183 0.34 -7.69 1.82
C ALA A 183 1.24 -8.92 1.68
N GLY A 184 1.70 -9.21 0.48
CA GLY A 184 2.61 -10.32 0.20
C GLY A 184 2.00 -11.72 0.38
N GLU A 185 0.68 -11.85 0.66
CA GLU A 185 0.02 -13.15 0.82
C GLU A 185 -1.13 -13.34 -0.16
N THR A 186 -2.02 -12.35 -0.28
CA THR A 186 -3.27 -12.50 -1.03
C THR A 186 -3.06 -12.22 -2.53
N PRO A 187 -3.26 -13.17 -3.43
CA PRO A 187 -3.27 -12.91 -4.86
C PRO A 187 -4.48 -12.03 -5.23
N ILE A 188 -4.24 -10.87 -5.83
CA ILE A 188 -5.29 -9.94 -6.26
C ILE A 188 -5.55 -9.97 -7.76
N ALA A 189 -4.57 -10.45 -8.53
CA ALA A 189 -4.69 -10.65 -9.98
C ALA A 189 -3.71 -11.73 -10.48
N ARG A 190 -3.86 -12.12 -11.76
CA ARG A 190 -2.88 -12.93 -12.50
C ARG A 190 -2.56 -12.23 -13.82
N LEU A 191 -1.29 -12.16 -14.13
CA LEU A 191 -0.82 -11.65 -15.42
C LEU A 191 -0.84 -12.82 -16.42
N ARG A 192 -1.55 -12.66 -17.53
CA ARG A 192 -1.44 -13.62 -18.62
C ARG A 192 -0.33 -13.17 -19.55
N ALA A 193 0.53 -14.10 -19.94
CA ALA A 193 1.47 -13.85 -21.03
C ALA A 193 0.67 -13.32 -22.24
N ARG A 194 1.18 -12.27 -22.89
CA ARG A 194 0.68 -11.91 -24.22
C ARG A 194 0.96 -13.11 -25.12
N ASP A 195 -0.10 -13.72 -25.67
CA ASP A 195 0.09 -14.62 -26.79
C ASP A 195 0.85 -13.84 -27.88
N ALA A 196 2.01 -14.34 -28.24
CA ALA A 196 2.91 -13.73 -29.22
C ALA A 196 2.33 -13.79 -30.64
#